data_0335428b50e45ef7ff520d9fb3f29f8f
#
_entry.id   0335428b50e45ef7ff520d9fb3f29f8f
#
_cell.length_a   1.000
_cell.length_b   1.000
_cell.length_c   1.000
_cell.angle_alpha   90.00
_cell.angle_beta   90.00
_cell.angle_gamma   90.00
#
_symmetry.space_group_name_H-M   'P 1'
#
loop_
_entity.id
_entity.type
_entity.pdbx_description
1 polymer ?
#
loop_
_entity_poly.entity_id
_entity_poly.type
_entity_poly.pdbx_seq_one_letter_code
_entity_poly.pdbx_strand_id
1 'polypeptide(L)'
;MARPHIEPFCDRDVHFKNMKLPGFSSGMSYKMLSLDSDTGACSMTVQLAGGYEQPPGFSWSEMEMIVIEGELKVGEKVCRKGHYFYIPAGYAMPMMTTEQGCLVLMMYNTGEPSLEPSTQHHALAQVDLFHNIDSYMDLPWAMG
;
A
#
# COMPACT_ATOMS: atom_id res chain seq x y z
N MET A 1 12.81 16.69 4.19
CA MET A 1 11.92 17.86 4.09
C MET A 1 10.47 17.43 3.96
N ALA A 2 9.57 18.14 4.61
CA ALA A 2 8.15 17.80 4.55
C ALA A 2 7.60 17.99 3.13
N ARG A 3 6.49 17.29 2.83
CA ARG A 3 5.81 17.51 1.57
C ARG A 3 5.29 18.94 1.48
N PRO A 4 5.27 19.53 0.28
CA PRO A 4 4.71 20.88 0.13
C PRO A 4 3.20 20.87 0.41
N HIS A 5 2.69 22.04 0.79
CA HIS A 5 1.25 22.23 0.90
C HIS A 5 0.61 22.06 -0.48
N ILE A 6 -0.54 21.41 -0.52
CA ILE A 6 -1.26 21.19 -1.78
C ILE A 6 -2.68 21.72 -1.61
N GLU A 7 -3.04 22.67 -2.48
CA GLU A 7 -4.40 23.18 -2.52
C GLU A 7 -5.36 22.09 -2.99
N PRO A 8 -6.62 22.13 -2.58
CA PRO A 8 -7.58 21.12 -3.04
C PRO A 8 -7.64 21.05 -4.56
N PHE A 9 -7.61 19.83 -5.09
CA PHE A 9 -7.76 19.59 -6.53
C PHE A 9 -8.53 18.29 -6.72
N CYS A 10 -9.06 18.11 -7.93
CA CYS A 10 -9.76 16.88 -8.28
C CYS A 10 -8.81 15.90 -8.94
N ASP A 11 -8.80 14.66 -8.49
CA ASP A 11 -7.90 13.65 -9.05
C ASP A 11 -8.20 13.35 -10.53
N ARG A 12 -9.40 13.69 -11.00
CA ARG A 12 -9.75 13.56 -12.42
C ARG A 12 -8.91 14.44 -13.32
N ASP A 13 -8.32 15.50 -12.75
CA ASP A 13 -7.45 16.40 -13.51
C ASP A 13 -6.02 15.88 -13.64
N VAL A 14 -5.72 14.75 -12.99
CA VAL A 14 -4.42 14.08 -13.07
C VAL A 14 -4.57 12.81 -13.89
N HIS A 15 -3.66 12.60 -14.82
CA HIS A 15 -3.67 11.43 -15.68
C HIS A 15 -2.92 10.26 -15.03
N PHE A 16 -3.41 9.03 -15.27
CA PHE A 16 -2.70 7.84 -14.84
C PHE A 16 -1.40 7.67 -15.62
N LYS A 17 -0.37 7.21 -14.92
CA LYS A 17 0.91 6.82 -15.50
C LYS A 17 1.18 5.36 -15.14
N ASN A 18 1.86 4.65 -16.03
CA ASN A 18 2.24 3.27 -15.73
C ASN A 18 3.28 3.25 -14.62
N MET A 19 3.09 2.36 -13.66
CA MET A 19 4.07 2.17 -12.60
C MET A 19 5.08 1.11 -13.02
N LYS A 20 6.36 1.47 -12.97
CA LYS A 20 7.46 0.57 -13.31
C LYS A 20 8.47 0.59 -12.17
N LEU A 21 8.23 -0.22 -11.16
CA LEU A 21 9.11 -0.35 -10.02
C LEU A 21 9.58 -1.81 -9.92
N PRO A 22 10.86 -2.03 -9.54
CA PRO A 22 11.35 -3.39 -9.31
C PRO A 22 10.49 -4.11 -8.27
N GLY A 23 10.17 -5.37 -8.53
CA GLY A 23 9.37 -6.19 -7.63
C GLY A 23 7.87 -6.12 -7.87
N PHE A 24 7.37 -5.07 -8.54
CA PHE A 24 5.95 -4.95 -8.85
C PHE A 24 5.64 -5.57 -10.21
N SER A 25 4.50 -6.25 -10.30
CA SER A 25 4.04 -6.84 -11.54
C SER A 25 3.50 -5.76 -12.49
N SER A 26 3.38 -6.09 -13.78
CA SER A 26 2.73 -5.19 -14.74
C SER A 26 1.24 -5.08 -14.45
N GLY A 27 0.60 -4.05 -14.97
CA GLY A 27 -0.83 -3.82 -14.78
C GLY A 27 -1.15 -2.84 -13.66
N MET A 28 -0.17 -2.11 -13.19
CA MET A 28 -0.35 -1.08 -12.17
C MET A 28 -0.14 0.29 -12.80
N SER A 29 -1.07 1.21 -12.56
CA SER A 29 -0.94 2.61 -12.95
C SER A 29 -1.28 3.50 -11.77
N TYR A 30 -0.80 4.73 -11.79
CA TYR A 30 -0.92 5.61 -10.63
C TYR A 30 -1.12 7.07 -11.01
N LYS A 31 -1.71 7.80 -10.08
CA LYS A 31 -1.76 9.26 -10.08
C LYS A 31 -1.05 9.73 -8.83
N MET A 32 0.06 10.45 -8.97
CA MET A 32 0.77 10.98 -7.82
C MET A 32 0.01 12.18 -7.28
N LEU A 33 -0.38 12.13 -6.01
CA LEU A 33 -1.14 13.20 -5.36
C LEU A 33 -0.22 14.10 -4.56
N SER A 34 0.74 13.55 -3.84
CA SER A 34 1.75 14.34 -3.13
C SER A 34 3.03 13.51 -2.99
N LEU A 35 4.16 14.20 -2.96
CA LEU A 35 5.46 13.56 -2.93
C LEU A 35 6.45 14.39 -2.13
N ASP A 36 7.18 13.72 -1.23
CA ASP A 36 8.38 14.27 -0.62
C ASP A 36 9.57 13.82 -1.47
N SER A 37 10.16 14.75 -2.21
CA SER A 37 11.24 14.41 -3.14
C SER A 37 12.53 13.99 -2.43
N ASP A 38 12.68 14.29 -1.15
CA ASP A 38 13.87 13.90 -0.40
C ASP A 38 13.79 12.46 0.10
N THR A 39 12.63 12.01 0.53
CA THR A 39 12.44 10.68 1.12
C THR A 39 11.74 9.71 0.20
N GLY A 40 10.96 10.20 -0.75
CA GLY A 40 10.09 9.38 -1.59
C GLY A 40 8.75 9.07 -0.96
N ALA A 41 8.49 9.56 0.25
CA ALA A 41 7.17 9.41 0.87
C ALA A 41 6.12 10.05 -0.01
N CYS A 42 4.98 9.37 -0.19
CA CYS A 42 4.01 9.83 -1.18
C CYS A 42 2.61 9.32 -0.90
N SER A 43 1.66 9.98 -1.52
CA SER A 43 0.28 9.51 -1.59
C SER A 43 -0.12 9.43 -3.06
N MET A 44 -0.77 8.35 -3.45
CA MET A 44 -1.16 8.15 -4.85
C MET A 44 -2.43 7.34 -4.94
N THR A 45 -3.21 7.63 -5.98
CA THR A 45 -4.30 6.76 -6.39
C THR A 45 -3.71 5.73 -7.34
N VAL A 46 -3.96 4.46 -7.09
CA VAL A 46 -3.40 3.36 -7.87
C VAL A 46 -4.53 2.53 -8.45
N GLN A 47 -4.44 2.28 -9.75
CA GLN A 47 -5.37 1.40 -10.46
C GLN A 47 -4.65 0.10 -10.78
N LEU A 48 -5.25 -1.01 -10.35
CA LEU A 48 -4.77 -2.34 -10.66
C LEU A 48 -5.67 -2.94 -11.72
N ALA A 49 -5.06 -3.40 -12.81
CA ALA A 49 -5.82 -4.01 -13.92
C ALA A 49 -6.39 -5.35 -13.49
N GLY A 50 -7.50 -5.76 -14.13
CA GLY A 50 -8.07 -7.08 -13.90
C GLY A 50 -7.04 -8.17 -14.19
N GLY A 51 -6.91 -9.13 -13.29
CA GLY A 51 -5.90 -10.16 -13.36
C GLY A 51 -4.56 -9.81 -12.74
N TYR A 52 -4.44 -8.63 -12.15
CA TYR A 52 -3.19 -8.23 -11.50
C TYR A 52 -2.86 -9.15 -10.32
N GLU A 53 -1.60 -9.55 -10.24
CA GLU A 53 -1.09 -10.36 -9.13
C GLU A 53 0.18 -9.72 -8.60
N GLN A 54 0.17 -9.33 -7.32
CA GLN A 54 1.36 -8.83 -6.67
C GLN A 54 1.98 -9.95 -5.82
N PRO A 55 3.22 -10.33 -6.12
CA PRO A 55 3.85 -11.41 -5.37
C PRO A 55 4.06 -11.03 -3.90
N PRO A 56 4.19 -12.02 -3.02
CA PRO A 56 4.49 -11.75 -1.61
C PRO A 56 5.83 -11.03 -1.48
N GLY A 57 5.94 -10.16 -0.48
CA GLY A 57 7.16 -9.42 -0.25
C GLY A 57 7.03 -8.46 0.90
N PHE A 58 8.01 -7.59 1.04
CA PHE A 58 7.96 -6.54 2.06
C PHE A 58 8.43 -5.22 1.46
N SER A 59 8.05 -4.14 2.11
CA SER A 59 8.51 -2.79 1.74
C SER A 59 9.45 -2.25 2.82
N TRP A 60 10.41 -1.45 2.40
CA TRP A 60 11.29 -0.72 3.33
C TRP A 60 10.58 0.45 3.99
N SER A 61 9.43 0.87 3.47
CA SER A 61 8.63 1.94 4.05
C SER A 61 7.24 1.43 4.44
N GLU A 62 6.65 2.05 5.45
CA GLU A 62 5.30 1.71 5.85
C GLU A 62 4.30 2.13 4.78
N MET A 63 3.19 1.40 4.69
CA MET A 63 2.20 1.63 3.65
C MET A 63 0.80 1.55 4.23
N GLU A 64 -0.02 2.53 3.88
CA GLU A 64 -1.46 2.51 4.16
C GLU A 64 -2.21 2.36 2.85
N MET A 65 -3.35 1.69 2.90
CA MET A 65 -4.19 1.54 1.73
C MET A 65 -5.65 1.58 2.10
N ILE A 66 -6.44 2.27 1.28
CA ILE A 66 -7.89 2.19 1.37
C ILE A 66 -8.44 1.88 -0.03
N VAL A 67 -9.35 0.90 -0.10
CA VAL A 67 -9.97 0.52 -1.37
C VAL A 67 -11.06 1.52 -1.71
N ILE A 68 -10.98 2.11 -2.90
CA ILE A 68 -11.94 3.11 -3.40
C ILE A 68 -13.02 2.44 -4.23
N GLU A 69 -12.64 1.52 -5.12
CA GLU A 69 -13.57 0.78 -5.97
C GLU A 69 -13.04 -0.61 -6.27
N GLY A 70 -13.92 -1.55 -6.52
CA GLY A 70 -13.57 -2.91 -6.87
C GLY A 70 -13.22 -3.77 -5.67
N GLU A 71 -12.51 -4.85 -5.93
CA GLU A 71 -12.13 -5.80 -4.89
C GLU A 71 -10.64 -6.12 -5.00
N LEU A 72 -9.98 -6.14 -3.85
CA LEU A 72 -8.58 -6.55 -3.74
C LEU A 72 -8.50 -7.69 -2.73
N LYS A 73 -8.01 -8.83 -3.17
CA LYS A 73 -7.77 -9.95 -2.27
C LYS A 73 -6.37 -9.85 -1.71
N VAL A 74 -6.26 -9.76 -0.40
CA VAL A 74 -5.00 -9.65 0.33
C VAL A 74 -4.83 -10.94 1.11
N GLY A 75 -4.00 -11.86 0.60
CA GLY A 75 -3.95 -13.22 1.12
C GLY A 75 -5.32 -13.87 0.95
N GLU A 76 -5.92 -14.29 2.05
CA GLU A 76 -7.25 -14.90 2.04
C GLU A 76 -8.38 -13.88 2.22
N LYS A 77 -8.06 -12.63 2.50
CA LYS A 77 -9.06 -11.63 2.82
C LYS A 77 -9.44 -10.81 1.62
N VAL A 78 -10.75 -10.66 1.39
CA VAL A 78 -11.28 -9.84 0.30
C VAL A 78 -11.56 -8.45 0.84
N CYS A 79 -10.90 -7.45 0.26
CA CYS A 79 -11.08 -6.05 0.62
C CYS A 79 -11.89 -5.35 -0.45
N ARG A 80 -12.95 -4.66 -0.03
CA ARG A 80 -13.87 -3.94 -0.91
C ARG A 80 -13.87 -2.46 -0.56
N LYS A 81 -14.67 -1.68 -1.25
CA LYS A 81 -14.79 -0.24 -1.03
C LYS A 81 -14.88 0.09 0.46
N GLY A 82 -14.00 0.97 0.91
CA GLY A 82 -13.95 1.41 2.30
C GLY A 82 -13.08 0.58 3.22
N HIS A 83 -12.59 -0.58 2.77
CA HIS A 83 -11.65 -1.36 3.57
C HIS A 83 -10.29 -0.66 3.61
N TYR A 84 -9.74 -0.60 4.81
CA TYR A 84 -8.45 0.03 5.09
C TYR A 84 -7.51 -0.98 5.71
N PHE A 85 -6.23 -0.90 5.36
CA PHE A 85 -5.20 -1.64 6.08
C PHE A 85 -3.89 -0.86 6.09
N TYR A 86 -3.06 -1.19 7.07
CA TYR A 86 -1.75 -0.60 7.29
C TYR A 86 -0.72 -1.71 7.41
N ILE A 87 0.40 -1.56 6.71
CA ILE A 87 1.48 -2.53 6.74
C ILE A 87 2.76 -1.81 7.16
N PRO A 88 3.32 -2.18 8.33
CA PRO A 88 4.59 -1.59 8.76
C PRO A 88 5.75 -1.92 7.83
N ALA A 89 6.79 -1.12 7.90
CA ALA A 89 8.02 -1.39 7.17
C ALA A 89 8.58 -2.76 7.58
N GLY A 90 9.02 -3.54 6.62
CA GLY A 90 9.61 -4.85 6.86
C GLY A 90 8.61 -5.97 7.14
N TYR A 91 7.32 -5.67 7.19
CA TYR A 91 6.28 -6.67 7.43
C TYR A 91 6.05 -7.50 6.16
N ALA A 92 6.03 -8.81 6.29
CA ALA A 92 5.83 -9.70 5.14
C ALA A 92 4.38 -9.60 4.66
N MET A 93 4.20 -9.09 3.47
CA MET A 93 2.89 -8.95 2.84
C MET A 93 2.53 -10.23 2.10
N PRO A 94 1.29 -10.71 2.22
CA PRO A 94 0.82 -11.83 1.40
C PRO A 94 0.63 -11.40 -0.05
N MET A 95 0.40 -12.38 -0.92
CA MET A 95 0.03 -12.10 -2.30
C MET A 95 -1.23 -11.25 -2.35
N MET A 96 -1.27 -10.29 -3.26
CA MET A 96 -2.46 -9.48 -3.52
C MET A 96 -2.91 -9.70 -4.95
N THR A 97 -4.22 -9.92 -5.13
CA THR A 97 -4.79 -10.17 -6.46
C THR A 97 -6.10 -9.44 -6.63
N THR A 98 -6.44 -9.13 -7.86
CA THR A 98 -7.75 -8.61 -8.21
C THR A 98 -8.19 -9.22 -9.55
N GLU A 99 -9.37 -9.82 -9.57
CA GLU A 99 -9.90 -10.44 -10.80
C GLU A 99 -10.43 -9.41 -11.78
N GLN A 100 -11.17 -8.43 -11.28
CA GLN A 100 -11.87 -7.45 -12.11
C GLN A 100 -11.17 -6.11 -12.16
N GLY A 101 -10.10 -5.95 -11.39
CA GLY A 101 -9.45 -4.67 -11.22
C GLY A 101 -9.98 -3.92 -9.99
N CYS A 102 -9.19 -2.97 -9.51
CA CYS A 102 -9.60 -2.15 -8.39
C CYS A 102 -8.87 -0.82 -8.41
N LEU A 103 -9.42 0.13 -7.66
CA LEU A 103 -8.85 1.45 -7.46
C LEU A 103 -8.61 1.61 -5.97
N VAL A 104 -7.40 1.99 -5.60
CA VAL A 104 -7.00 2.15 -4.19
C VAL A 104 -6.28 3.47 -3.99
N LEU A 105 -6.32 3.97 -2.78
CA LEU A 105 -5.47 5.07 -2.35
C LEU A 105 -4.33 4.46 -1.53
N MET A 106 -3.11 4.65 -1.97
CA MET A 106 -1.91 4.15 -1.30
C MET A 106 -1.11 5.31 -0.74
N MET A 107 -0.63 5.13 0.50
CA MET A 107 0.17 6.14 1.18
C MET A 107 1.42 5.48 1.75
N TYR A 108 2.58 5.96 1.30
CA TYR A 108 3.89 5.56 1.83
C TYR A 108 4.41 6.73 2.64
N ASN A 109 4.42 6.60 3.97
CA ASN A 109 4.60 7.75 4.85
C ASN A 109 6.05 8.00 5.25
N THR A 110 6.94 7.03 5.08
CA THR A 110 8.32 7.14 5.54
C THR A 110 9.36 7.03 4.44
N GLY A 111 8.98 6.62 3.24
CA GLY A 111 9.90 6.48 2.13
C GLY A 111 9.19 6.04 0.87
N GLU A 112 9.95 5.83 -0.20
CA GLU A 112 9.40 5.46 -1.50
C GLU A 112 8.78 4.06 -1.49
N PRO A 113 7.84 3.80 -2.40
CA PRO A 113 7.30 2.46 -2.60
C PRO A 113 8.39 1.47 -2.97
N SER A 114 8.34 0.29 -2.41
CA SER A 114 9.27 -0.79 -2.74
C SER A 114 8.60 -2.12 -2.50
N LEU A 115 9.13 -3.17 -3.15
CA LEU A 115 8.68 -4.53 -2.91
C LEU A 115 9.88 -5.46 -3.07
N GLU A 116 10.29 -6.06 -1.96
CA GLU A 116 11.37 -7.03 -1.92
C GLU A 116 10.80 -8.42 -1.68
N PRO A 117 11.41 -9.48 -2.22
CA PRO A 117 10.92 -10.83 -1.98
C PRO A 117 10.88 -11.17 -0.49
N SER A 118 9.85 -11.91 -0.08
CA SER A 118 9.75 -12.38 1.30
C SER A 118 10.88 -13.35 1.63
N THR A 119 11.46 -13.18 2.82
CA THR A 119 12.46 -14.09 3.37
C THR A 119 12.12 -14.38 4.82
N GLN A 120 12.85 -15.28 5.43
CA GLN A 120 12.67 -15.61 6.84
C GLN A 120 12.98 -14.42 7.76
N HIS A 121 13.84 -13.52 7.34
CA HIS A 121 14.15 -12.32 8.12
C HIS A 121 12.90 -11.45 8.33
N HIS A 122 12.05 -11.38 7.31
CA HIS A 122 10.84 -10.56 7.39
C HIS A 122 9.80 -11.18 8.32
N ALA A 123 9.76 -12.50 8.39
CA ALA A 123 8.90 -13.17 9.35
C ALA A 123 9.30 -12.84 10.79
N LEU A 124 10.59 -12.77 11.07
CA LEU A 124 11.08 -12.37 12.39
C LEU A 124 10.74 -10.92 12.70
N ALA A 125 10.86 -10.04 11.70
CA ALA A 125 10.45 -8.64 11.88
C ALA A 125 8.97 -8.52 12.21
N GLN A 126 8.12 -9.34 11.62
CA GLN A 126 6.70 -9.38 11.96
C GLN A 126 6.49 -9.73 13.44
N VAL A 127 7.20 -10.74 13.92
CA VAL A 127 7.09 -11.15 15.32
C VAL A 127 7.46 -10.01 16.25
N ASP A 128 8.55 -9.32 15.96
CA ASP A 128 8.99 -8.19 16.78
C ASP A 128 7.96 -7.06 16.78
N LEU A 129 7.34 -6.80 15.64
CA LEU A 129 6.30 -5.77 15.54
C LEU A 129 5.08 -6.12 16.40
N PHE A 130 4.71 -7.39 16.47
CA PHE A 130 3.57 -7.82 17.25
C PHE A 130 3.80 -7.69 18.75
N HIS A 131 5.03 -7.68 19.22
CA HIS A 131 5.31 -7.48 20.64
C HIS A 131 4.82 -6.13 21.17
N ASN A 132 4.66 -5.16 20.30
CA ASN A 132 4.24 -3.81 20.68
C ASN A 132 2.75 -3.55 20.47
N ILE A 133 2.02 -4.56 20.02
CA ILE A 133 0.62 -4.34 19.63
C ILE A 133 -0.31 -4.15 20.82
N ASP A 134 0.09 -4.61 22.01
CA ASP A 134 -0.76 -4.51 23.21
C ASP A 134 -1.17 -3.07 23.50
N SER A 135 -0.31 -2.11 23.19
CA SER A 135 -0.61 -0.68 23.41
C SER A 135 -1.74 -0.17 22.50
N TYR A 136 -2.11 -0.92 21.48
CA TYR A 136 -3.14 -0.53 20.53
C TYR A 136 -4.45 -1.29 20.71
N MET A 137 -4.55 -2.15 21.73
CA MET A 137 -5.73 -2.99 21.92
C MET A 137 -6.99 -2.22 22.23
N ASP A 138 -6.86 -0.99 22.71
CA ASP A 138 -8.01 -0.15 23.03
C ASP A 138 -8.59 0.57 21.79
N LEU A 139 -7.94 0.49 20.65
CA LEU A 139 -8.39 1.16 19.45
C LEU A 139 -9.48 0.32 18.76
N PRO A 140 -10.55 0.95 18.24
CA PRO A 140 -11.66 0.20 17.65
C PRO A 140 -11.23 -0.76 16.54
N TRP A 141 -10.30 -0.34 15.69
CA TRP A 141 -9.85 -1.18 14.59
C TRP A 141 -9.01 -2.39 15.06
N ALA A 142 -8.39 -2.31 16.24
CA ALA A 142 -7.60 -3.42 16.78
C ALA A 142 -8.49 -4.54 17.30
N MET A 143 -9.71 -4.24 17.65
CA MET A 143 -10.67 -5.20 18.22
C MET A 143 -11.53 -5.86 17.15
N GLY A 144 -11.52 -5.33 15.96
CA GLY A 144 -12.28 -5.88 14.83
C GLY A 144 -11.47 -6.87 14.00
#